data_6f23851198d2a162ea7be527867d9d74
#
_entry.id   6f23851198d2a162ea7be527867d9d74
#
_cell.length_a   1.000
_cell.length_b   1.000
_cell.length_c   1.000
_cell.angle_alpha   90.00
_cell.angle_beta   90.00
_cell.angle_gamma   90.00
#
_symmetry.space_group_name_H-M   'P 1'
#
loop_
_entity.id
_entity.type
_entity.pdbx_description
1 polymer ?
#
loop_
_entity_poly.entity_id
_entity_poly.type
_entity_poly.pdbx_seq_one_letter_code
_entity_poly.pdbx_strand_id
1 'polypeptide(L)'
;MYGPGVPLYLSYFYPREKLGLRTGIFLSGAALANAYGSALAYGISQAKGSIGPWRILFIVEGVPSCLLAIVAWFCLPDSPKTARFLDEREQEIAVALSLRQPGDRETQGLQLKQVLGSLLDYTSYPPALMYFGCNVCFASLPLFVPTIISEMGAFTTIQSNGLSAPPYVLCWIAIVISAFLSDRVNLRGPFIVGGALIAAIGYILLATQTTVAVRYFGLFLATQVFVSVALILTWVGNTHATDSKRAGAFAILATGGQCGPILGTNVFPDSDKPYYRKGMWISCGACLIVVVMGCWQMYLLWRANRHLDRESEQNGGDLSGDQPEGKNEADRPFRYIL
;
A
#
# COMPACT_ATOMS: atom_id res chain seq x y z
N MET A 1 -6.76 -11.38 -5.69
CA MET A 1 -7.24 -10.09 -6.25
C MET A 1 -7.89 -9.14 -5.23
N TYR A 2 -8.01 -9.53 -3.95
CA TYR A 2 -8.64 -8.72 -2.90
C TYR A 2 -7.87 -7.41 -2.61
N GLY A 3 -6.55 -7.46 -2.49
CA GLY A 3 -5.72 -6.31 -2.14
C GLY A 3 -5.90 -5.07 -3.02
N PRO A 4 -5.70 -5.15 -4.35
CA PRO A 4 -5.93 -4.02 -5.26
C PRO A 4 -7.42 -3.69 -5.47
N GLY A 5 -8.33 -4.64 -5.26
CA GLY A 5 -9.77 -4.44 -5.40
C GLY A 5 -10.37 -3.54 -4.32
N VAL A 6 -9.88 -3.60 -3.09
CA VAL A 6 -10.41 -2.79 -1.98
C VAL A 6 -10.18 -1.29 -2.17
N PRO A 7 -8.99 -0.80 -2.57
CA PRO A 7 -8.82 0.62 -2.90
C PRO A 7 -9.74 1.11 -4.02
N LEU A 8 -9.99 0.27 -5.04
CA LEU A 8 -10.95 0.57 -6.09
C LEU A 8 -12.38 0.66 -5.53
N TYR A 9 -12.78 -0.33 -4.70
CA TYR A 9 -14.09 -0.30 -4.03
C TYR A 9 -14.27 0.94 -3.14
N LEU A 10 -13.26 1.30 -2.35
CA LEU A 10 -13.28 2.50 -1.53
C LEU A 10 -13.41 3.78 -2.36
N SER A 11 -12.89 3.80 -3.59
CA SER A 11 -13.00 4.97 -4.47
C SER A 11 -14.43 5.23 -4.95
N TYR A 12 -15.34 4.26 -4.88
CA TYR A 12 -16.76 4.47 -5.17
C TYR A 12 -17.52 5.20 -4.06
N PHE A 13 -17.00 5.14 -2.82
CA PHE A 13 -17.66 5.73 -1.63
C PHE A 13 -17.01 7.02 -1.15
N TYR A 14 -15.73 7.23 -1.46
CA TYR A 14 -14.95 8.33 -0.90
C TYR A 14 -14.27 9.18 -1.98
N PRO A 15 -14.28 10.53 -1.82
CA PRO A 15 -13.56 11.41 -2.72
C PRO A 15 -12.04 11.19 -2.61
N ARG A 16 -11.32 11.51 -3.69
CA ARG A 16 -9.87 11.27 -3.84
C ARG A 16 -9.03 11.82 -2.70
N GLU A 17 -9.37 13.00 -2.19
CA GLU A 17 -8.65 13.68 -1.11
C GLU A 17 -8.71 12.89 0.22
N LYS A 18 -9.80 12.15 0.44
CA LYS A 18 -10.03 11.38 1.67
C LYS A 18 -9.77 9.88 1.52
N LEU A 19 -9.37 9.44 0.33
CA LEU A 19 -9.17 8.02 0.03
C LEU A 19 -7.88 7.48 0.69
N GLY A 20 -6.86 8.33 0.87
CA GLY A 20 -5.55 7.92 1.35
C GLY A 20 -5.56 7.33 2.75
N LEU A 21 -6.15 8.04 3.70
CA LEU A 21 -6.25 7.55 5.08
C LEU A 21 -7.02 6.22 5.16
N ARG A 22 -8.11 6.08 4.40
CA ARG A 22 -8.95 4.87 4.42
C ARG A 22 -8.24 3.67 3.82
N THR A 23 -7.60 3.86 2.68
CA THR A 23 -6.74 2.84 2.07
C THR A 23 -5.54 2.53 2.96
N GLY A 24 -4.96 3.55 3.59
CA GLY A 24 -3.87 3.40 4.56
C GLY A 24 -4.29 2.57 5.79
N ILE A 25 -5.45 2.83 6.37
CA ILE A 25 -6.00 2.04 7.47
C ILE A 25 -6.24 0.59 7.04
N PHE A 26 -6.83 0.37 5.87
CA PHE A 26 -7.03 -0.98 5.33
C PHE A 26 -5.71 -1.73 5.17
N LEU A 27 -4.72 -1.10 4.55
CA LEU A 27 -3.42 -1.73 4.29
C LEU A 27 -2.55 -1.84 5.55
N SER A 28 -2.75 -0.97 6.54
CA SER A 28 -2.08 -1.09 7.85
C SER A 28 -2.46 -2.38 8.56
N GLY A 29 -3.63 -2.95 8.24
CA GLY A 29 -4.05 -4.26 8.71
C GLY A 29 -3.07 -5.38 8.38
N ALA A 30 -2.30 -5.27 7.28
CA ALA A 30 -1.27 -6.25 6.94
C ALA A 30 -0.11 -6.25 7.97
N ALA A 31 0.34 -5.08 8.41
CA ALA A 31 1.37 -4.98 9.44
C ALA A 31 0.85 -5.46 10.80
N LEU A 32 -0.39 -5.09 11.14
CA LEU A 32 -1.05 -5.54 12.37
C LEU A 32 -1.25 -7.07 12.36
N ALA A 33 -1.63 -7.65 11.22
CA ALA A 33 -1.78 -9.10 11.06
C ALA A 33 -0.44 -9.84 11.26
N ASN A 34 0.67 -9.30 10.74
CA ASN A 34 2.00 -9.87 10.96
C ASN A 34 2.41 -9.77 12.45
N ALA A 35 2.12 -8.66 13.12
CA ALA A 35 2.38 -8.51 14.56
C ALA A 35 1.57 -9.51 15.38
N TYR A 36 0.27 -9.60 15.10
CA TYR A 36 -0.65 -10.51 15.78
C TYR A 36 -0.30 -11.97 15.50
N GLY A 37 -0.06 -12.36 14.24
CA GLY A 37 0.33 -13.71 13.85
C GLY A 37 1.64 -14.15 14.50
N SER A 38 2.64 -13.25 14.59
CA SER A 38 3.90 -13.52 15.31
C SER A 38 3.68 -13.74 16.80
N ALA A 39 2.84 -12.92 17.43
CA ALA A 39 2.49 -13.07 18.85
C ALA A 39 1.69 -14.36 19.11
N LEU A 40 0.74 -14.70 18.23
CA LEU A 40 0.00 -15.96 18.29
C LEU A 40 0.91 -17.17 18.13
N ALA A 41 1.81 -17.14 17.14
CA ALA A 41 2.78 -18.21 16.93
C ALA A 41 3.65 -18.43 18.18
N TYR A 42 4.07 -17.34 18.83
CA TYR A 42 4.78 -17.41 20.12
C TYR A 42 3.95 -18.10 21.20
N GLY A 43 2.68 -17.67 21.40
CA GLY A 43 1.81 -18.22 22.43
C GLY A 43 1.43 -19.69 22.18
N ILE A 44 1.03 -20.02 20.96
CA ILE A 44 0.59 -21.37 20.57
C ILE A 44 1.77 -22.37 20.60
N SER A 45 2.99 -21.93 20.26
CA SER A 45 4.18 -22.79 20.29
C SER A 45 4.51 -23.30 21.69
N GLN A 46 4.01 -22.65 22.74
CA GLN A 46 4.19 -23.08 24.13
C GLN A 46 3.11 -24.06 24.59
N ALA A 47 2.03 -24.22 23.83
CA ALA A 47 0.92 -25.09 24.21
C ALA A 47 1.34 -26.57 24.12
N LYS A 48 1.18 -27.29 25.23
CA LYS A 48 1.37 -28.75 25.33
C LYS A 48 0.01 -29.41 25.15
N GLY A 49 -0.24 -30.02 24.00
CA GLY A 49 -1.50 -30.69 23.69
C GLY A 49 -1.32 -31.83 22.69
N SER A 50 -2.39 -32.62 22.49
CA SER A 50 -2.42 -33.72 21.52
C SER A 50 -2.44 -33.25 20.06
N ILE A 51 -2.82 -31.98 19.83
CA ILE A 51 -2.87 -31.35 18.49
C ILE A 51 -1.59 -30.56 18.27
N GLY A 52 -0.93 -30.79 17.13
CA GLY A 52 0.30 -30.06 16.78
C GLY A 52 0.07 -28.53 16.74
N PRO A 53 0.99 -27.71 17.29
CA PRO A 53 0.83 -26.25 17.40
C PRO A 53 0.47 -25.55 16.07
N TRP A 54 1.04 -26.00 14.96
CA TRP A 54 0.76 -25.45 13.64
C TRP A 54 -0.72 -25.63 13.22
N ARG A 55 -1.36 -26.76 13.58
CA ARG A 55 -2.78 -26.99 13.29
C ARG A 55 -3.67 -26.04 14.08
N ILE A 56 -3.33 -25.79 15.35
CA ILE A 56 -4.05 -24.84 16.20
C ILE A 56 -3.93 -23.43 15.60
N LEU A 57 -2.74 -23.03 15.13
CA LEU A 57 -2.51 -21.73 14.50
C LEU A 57 -3.43 -21.54 13.30
N PHE A 58 -3.47 -22.50 12.36
CA PHE A 58 -4.33 -22.44 11.18
C PHE A 58 -5.83 -22.39 11.52
N ILE A 59 -6.26 -23.10 12.56
CA ILE A 59 -7.66 -23.05 13.00
C ILE A 59 -7.99 -21.67 13.57
N VAL A 60 -7.14 -21.14 14.45
CA VAL A 60 -7.37 -19.84 15.12
C VAL A 60 -7.34 -18.67 14.13
N GLU A 61 -6.56 -18.74 13.07
CA GLU A 61 -6.51 -17.71 12.03
C GLU A 61 -7.56 -17.91 10.92
N GLY A 62 -7.83 -19.16 10.56
CA GLY A 62 -8.74 -19.49 9.45
C GLY A 62 -10.21 -19.36 9.80
N VAL A 63 -10.64 -19.82 10.98
CA VAL A 63 -12.06 -19.79 11.37
C VAL A 63 -12.61 -18.37 11.43
N PRO A 64 -11.96 -17.38 12.07
CA PRO A 64 -12.45 -16.00 12.04
C PRO A 64 -12.52 -15.41 10.64
N SER A 65 -11.57 -15.75 9.77
CA SER A 65 -11.55 -15.26 8.38
C SER A 65 -12.74 -15.78 7.59
N CYS A 66 -13.12 -17.06 7.77
CA CYS A 66 -14.31 -17.64 7.16
C CYS A 66 -15.60 -16.99 7.68
N LEU A 67 -15.70 -16.76 8.98
CA LEU A 67 -16.86 -16.08 9.58
C LEU A 67 -16.99 -14.64 9.07
N LEU A 68 -15.88 -13.91 9.00
CA LEU A 68 -15.86 -12.54 8.46
C LEU A 68 -16.24 -12.49 6.98
N ALA A 69 -15.88 -13.51 6.18
CA ALA A 69 -16.29 -13.58 4.78
C ALA A 69 -17.82 -13.69 4.65
N ILE A 70 -18.47 -14.47 5.51
CA ILE A 70 -19.93 -14.59 5.55
C ILE A 70 -20.55 -13.23 5.95
N VAL A 71 -20.04 -12.58 6.98
CA VAL A 71 -20.51 -11.25 7.40
C VAL A 71 -20.34 -10.23 6.28
N ALA A 72 -19.18 -10.22 5.61
CA ALA A 72 -18.91 -9.32 4.52
C ALA A 72 -19.90 -9.50 3.35
N TRP A 73 -20.25 -10.74 3.02
CA TRP A 73 -21.21 -11.05 1.96
C TRP A 73 -22.59 -10.43 2.19
N PHE A 74 -23.03 -10.35 3.44
CA PHE A 74 -24.36 -9.80 3.77
C PHE A 74 -24.33 -8.30 4.10
N CYS A 75 -23.19 -7.77 4.52
CA CYS A 75 -23.09 -6.41 5.05
C CYS A 75 -22.46 -5.42 4.07
N LEU A 76 -21.64 -5.87 3.11
CA LEU A 76 -20.99 -4.95 2.15
C LEU A 76 -21.95 -4.58 1.02
N PRO A 77 -22.28 -3.28 0.86
CA PRO A 77 -23.11 -2.82 -0.26
C PRO A 77 -22.28 -2.70 -1.55
N ASP A 78 -22.89 -2.96 -2.69
CA ASP A 78 -22.23 -2.86 -3.99
C ASP A 78 -21.97 -1.40 -4.42
N SER A 79 -22.80 -0.47 -3.93
CA SER A 79 -22.72 0.94 -4.29
C SER A 79 -23.32 1.82 -3.18
N PRO A 80 -23.02 3.14 -3.15
CA PRO A 80 -23.65 4.08 -2.22
C PRO A 80 -25.18 4.07 -2.27
N LYS A 81 -25.76 3.83 -3.46
CA LYS A 81 -27.22 3.74 -3.67
C LYS A 81 -27.87 2.54 -2.98
N THR A 82 -27.13 1.45 -2.82
CA THR A 82 -27.62 0.19 -2.24
C THR A 82 -27.23 0.02 -0.78
N ALA A 83 -26.55 1.00 -0.19
CA ALA A 83 -26.07 0.97 1.17
C ALA A 83 -27.20 1.06 2.18
N ARG A 84 -27.60 -0.08 2.78
CA ARG A 84 -28.74 -0.18 3.72
C ARG A 84 -28.51 0.55 5.06
N PHE A 85 -27.29 0.95 5.36
CA PHE A 85 -26.93 1.66 6.60
C PHE A 85 -26.99 3.20 6.45
N LEU A 86 -27.31 3.70 5.24
CA LEU A 86 -27.49 5.12 4.96
C LEU A 86 -28.98 5.42 4.78
N ASP A 87 -29.43 6.56 5.35
CA ASP A 87 -30.75 7.11 5.05
C ASP A 87 -30.84 7.62 3.63
N GLU A 88 -32.06 7.77 3.09
CA GLU A 88 -32.30 8.24 1.69
C GLU A 88 -31.55 9.55 1.40
N ARG A 89 -31.58 10.50 2.33
CA ARG A 89 -30.86 11.78 2.23
C ARG A 89 -29.34 11.59 2.23
N GLU A 90 -28.82 10.69 3.04
CA GLU A 90 -27.40 10.37 3.10
C GLU A 90 -26.92 9.64 1.85
N GLN A 91 -27.79 8.77 1.27
CA GLN A 91 -27.53 8.11 0.00
C GLN A 91 -27.42 9.12 -1.14
N GLU A 92 -28.35 10.10 -1.20
CA GLU A 92 -28.30 11.18 -2.20
C GLU A 92 -27.02 12.01 -2.06
N ILE A 93 -26.62 12.36 -0.83
CA ILE A 93 -25.38 13.10 -0.56
C ILE A 93 -24.17 12.26 -0.98
N ALA A 94 -24.11 10.97 -0.64
CA ALA A 94 -23.01 10.08 -0.98
C ALA A 94 -22.88 9.92 -2.50
N VAL A 95 -23.99 9.79 -3.21
CA VAL A 95 -24.03 9.75 -4.68
C VAL A 95 -23.57 11.09 -5.27
N ALA A 96 -24.08 12.21 -4.76
CA ALA A 96 -23.66 13.53 -5.21
C ALA A 96 -22.15 13.78 -5.00
N LEU A 97 -21.57 13.29 -3.89
CA LEU A 97 -20.14 13.36 -3.62
C LEU A 97 -19.33 12.49 -4.59
N SER A 98 -19.82 11.31 -4.97
CA SER A 98 -19.15 10.45 -5.94
C SER A 98 -19.18 11.06 -7.35
N LEU A 99 -20.25 11.75 -7.72
CA LEU A 99 -20.41 12.44 -9.02
C LEU A 99 -19.63 13.77 -9.12
N ARG A 100 -19.21 14.35 -7.98
CA ARG A 100 -18.40 15.58 -7.94
C ARG A 100 -16.93 15.38 -8.32
N GLN A 101 -16.50 14.16 -8.59
CA GLN A 101 -15.12 13.91 -8.99
C GLN A 101 -14.89 14.37 -10.44
N PRO A 102 -13.85 15.20 -10.73
CA PRO A 102 -13.52 15.61 -12.09
C PRO A 102 -13.21 14.37 -12.94
N GLY A 103 -13.95 14.17 -14.01
CA GLY A 103 -13.79 13.03 -14.95
C GLY A 103 -14.90 11.98 -14.92
N ASP A 104 -15.79 11.97 -13.93
CA ASP A 104 -16.83 10.95 -13.76
C ASP A 104 -18.21 11.46 -14.23
N ARG A 105 -18.29 11.99 -15.45
CA ARG A 105 -19.57 12.49 -15.99
C ARG A 105 -20.52 11.43 -16.50
N GLU A 106 -20.11 10.18 -16.65
CA GLU A 106 -21.00 9.09 -17.06
C GLU A 106 -20.58 7.78 -16.43
N THR A 107 -21.47 7.17 -15.67
CA THR A 107 -21.42 5.76 -15.27
C THR A 107 -21.61 4.86 -16.50
N GLN A 108 -20.75 4.99 -17.49
CA GLN A 108 -20.59 4.00 -18.53
C GLN A 108 -19.75 2.87 -17.97
N GLY A 109 -20.26 1.64 -17.98
CA GLY A 109 -19.56 0.46 -17.51
C GLY A 109 -18.14 0.36 -18.08
N LEU A 110 -17.30 -0.48 -17.52
CA LEU A 110 -15.90 -0.71 -17.90
C LEU A 110 -15.72 -0.73 -19.43
N GLN A 111 -15.12 0.33 -19.96
CA GLN A 111 -14.80 0.42 -21.39
C GLN A 111 -13.45 -0.24 -21.65
N LEU A 112 -13.46 -1.43 -22.23
CA LEU A 112 -12.25 -2.22 -22.52
C LEU A 112 -11.21 -1.43 -23.33
N LYS A 113 -11.67 -0.55 -24.24
CA LYS A 113 -10.78 0.34 -25.02
C LYS A 113 -10.01 1.32 -24.15
N GLN A 114 -10.62 1.86 -23.09
CA GLN A 114 -9.93 2.76 -22.14
C GLN A 114 -9.00 1.99 -21.21
N VAL A 115 -9.38 0.77 -20.80
CA VAL A 115 -8.53 -0.13 -20.02
C VAL A 115 -7.28 -0.50 -20.82
N LEU A 116 -7.43 -0.85 -22.11
CA LEU A 116 -6.29 -1.11 -23.00
C LEU A 116 -5.48 0.16 -23.28
N GLY A 117 -6.12 1.32 -23.34
CA GLY A 117 -5.44 2.61 -23.48
C GLY A 117 -4.50 2.93 -22.31
N SER A 118 -4.77 2.43 -21.11
CA SER A 118 -3.86 2.61 -19.95
C SER A 118 -2.53 1.82 -20.10
N LEU A 119 -2.48 0.80 -20.97
CA LEU A 119 -1.23 0.11 -21.32
C LEU A 119 -0.28 1.02 -22.12
N LEU A 120 -0.80 2.01 -22.81
CA LEU A 120 0.01 2.99 -23.57
C LEU A 120 0.37 4.22 -22.71
N ASP A 121 -0.20 4.32 -21.51
CA ASP A 121 0.08 5.44 -20.61
C ASP A 121 1.36 5.17 -19.81
N TYR A 122 2.42 5.88 -20.17
CA TYR A 122 3.73 5.77 -19.53
C TYR A 122 3.72 6.11 -18.04
N THR A 123 2.71 6.84 -17.56
CA THR A 123 2.59 7.19 -16.13
C THR A 123 2.17 6.02 -15.25
N SER A 124 1.69 4.91 -15.84
CA SER A 124 1.29 3.69 -15.13
C SER A 124 2.47 2.76 -14.79
N TYR A 125 3.60 2.88 -15.50
CA TYR A 125 4.73 1.95 -15.33
C TYR A 125 5.62 2.23 -14.11
N PRO A 126 5.99 3.49 -13.78
CA PRO A 126 6.79 3.74 -12.58
C PRO A 126 6.12 3.22 -11.29
N PRO A 127 4.81 3.43 -11.05
CA PRO A 127 4.13 2.81 -9.91
C PRO A 127 4.18 1.27 -9.91
N ALA A 128 4.09 0.63 -11.07
CA ALA A 128 4.19 -0.83 -11.17
C ALA A 128 5.59 -1.34 -10.78
N LEU A 129 6.65 -0.64 -11.20
CA LEU A 129 8.03 -0.95 -10.80
C LEU A 129 8.28 -0.67 -9.31
N MET A 130 7.72 0.43 -8.77
CA MET A 130 7.76 0.69 -7.34
C MET A 130 7.08 -0.44 -6.56
N TYR A 131 5.91 -0.86 -7.01
CA TYR A 131 5.15 -1.93 -6.36
C TYR A 131 5.86 -3.28 -6.45
N PHE A 132 6.54 -3.57 -7.57
CA PHE A 132 7.44 -4.72 -7.69
C PHE A 132 8.55 -4.68 -6.63
N GLY A 133 9.29 -3.57 -6.54
CA GLY A 133 10.37 -3.42 -5.55
C GLY A 133 9.89 -3.54 -4.10
N CYS A 134 8.75 -2.93 -3.79
CA CYS A 134 8.12 -3.08 -2.48
C CYS A 134 7.71 -4.52 -2.19
N ASN A 135 7.13 -5.22 -3.17
CA ASN A 135 6.62 -6.57 -2.98
C ASN A 135 7.73 -7.62 -2.81
N VAL A 136 8.94 -7.38 -3.32
CA VAL A 136 10.12 -8.21 -2.99
C VAL A 136 10.34 -8.22 -1.48
N CYS A 137 10.34 -7.04 -0.84
CA CYS A 137 10.52 -6.91 0.60
C CYS A 137 9.27 -7.33 1.39
N PHE A 138 8.08 -6.99 0.89
CA PHE A 138 6.81 -7.30 1.53
C PHE A 138 6.57 -8.81 1.67
N ALA A 139 6.98 -9.60 0.67
CA ALA A 139 6.85 -11.05 0.72
C ALA A 139 7.96 -11.70 1.56
N SER A 140 9.17 -11.15 1.53
CA SER A 140 10.31 -11.76 2.23
C SER A 140 10.29 -11.52 3.74
N LEU A 141 9.92 -10.32 4.20
CA LEU A 141 9.97 -9.97 5.63
C LEU A 141 9.15 -10.91 6.52
N PRO A 142 7.85 -11.19 6.27
CA PRO A 142 7.07 -12.08 7.14
C PRO A 142 7.63 -13.49 7.20
N LEU A 143 8.24 -13.97 6.12
CA LEU A 143 8.81 -15.31 6.06
C LEU A 143 10.14 -15.42 6.79
N PHE A 144 11.00 -14.41 6.68
CA PHE A 144 12.39 -14.53 7.09
C PHE A 144 12.72 -13.75 8.37
N VAL A 145 11.89 -12.80 8.83
CA VAL A 145 12.17 -12.06 10.08
C VAL A 145 12.36 -12.96 11.28
N PRO A 146 11.52 -13.98 11.56
CA PRO A 146 11.76 -14.90 12.67
C PRO A 146 13.09 -15.66 12.51
N THR A 147 13.42 -16.11 11.30
CA THR A 147 14.67 -16.82 11.00
C THR A 147 15.88 -15.89 11.17
N ILE A 148 15.80 -14.66 10.66
CA ILE A 148 16.87 -13.66 10.82
C ILE A 148 17.12 -13.37 12.29
N ILE A 149 16.07 -13.27 13.12
CA ILE A 149 16.22 -13.05 14.57
C ILE A 149 16.86 -14.26 15.24
N SER A 150 16.45 -15.48 14.90
CA SER A 150 17.04 -16.70 15.48
C SER A 150 18.52 -16.84 15.15
N GLU A 151 18.94 -16.42 13.96
CA GLU A 151 20.34 -16.47 13.52
C GLU A 151 21.19 -15.27 14.03
N MET A 152 20.55 -14.19 14.53
CA MET A 152 21.27 -13.05 15.09
C MET A 152 21.92 -13.35 16.46
N GLY A 153 21.34 -14.29 17.22
CA GLY A 153 21.77 -14.61 18.58
C GLY A 153 21.30 -15.99 18.98
N ALA A 154 21.53 -16.38 20.23
CA ALA A 154 21.08 -17.66 20.78
C ALA A 154 19.57 -17.66 21.13
N PHE A 155 18.73 -17.13 20.24
CA PHE A 155 17.29 -17.09 20.43
C PHE A 155 16.63 -18.41 19.99
N THR A 156 15.72 -18.90 20.79
CA THR A 156 14.87 -20.04 20.39
C THR A 156 13.87 -19.59 19.33
N THR A 157 13.37 -20.54 18.52
CA THR A 157 12.32 -20.27 17.52
C THR A 157 11.10 -19.57 18.15
N ILE A 158 10.73 -19.94 19.36
CA ILE A 158 9.62 -19.32 20.10
C ILE A 158 9.93 -17.85 20.40
N GLN A 159 11.10 -17.55 20.95
CA GLN A 159 11.51 -16.18 21.25
C GLN A 159 11.61 -15.32 19.99
N SER A 160 12.10 -15.89 18.89
CA SER A 160 12.23 -15.21 17.60
C SER A 160 10.86 -14.79 17.04
N ASN A 161 9.84 -15.64 17.16
CA ASN A 161 8.47 -15.29 16.79
C ASN A 161 7.94 -14.13 17.65
N GLY A 162 8.15 -14.16 18.96
CA GLY A 162 7.74 -13.05 19.85
C GLY A 162 8.46 -11.74 19.53
N LEU A 163 9.77 -11.78 19.26
CA LEU A 163 10.57 -10.62 18.91
C LEU A 163 10.27 -10.08 17.51
N SER A 164 9.57 -10.82 16.66
CA SER A 164 9.12 -10.35 15.34
C SER A 164 7.93 -9.38 15.43
N ALA A 165 7.12 -9.43 16.50
CA ALA A 165 5.94 -8.60 16.63
C ALA A 165 6.21 -7.09 16.79
N PRO A 166 7.16 -6.61 17.64
CA PRO A 166 7.40 -5.19 17.86
C PRO A 166 7.73 -4.36 16.60
N PRO A 167 8.59 -4.83 15.66
CA PRO A 167 8.84 -4.13 14.40
C PRO A 167 7.56 -3.89 13.58
N TYR A 168 6.64 -4.86 13.53
CA TYR A 168 5.40 -4.72 12.80
C TYR A 168 4.39 -3.80 13.52
N VAL A 169 4.38 -3.75 14.85
CA VAL A 169 3.56 -2.78 15.60
C VAL A 169 4.01 -1.35 15.29
N LEU A 170 5.33 -1.08 15.31
CA LEU A 170 5.85 0.23 14.92
C LEU A 170 5.50 0.56 13.46
N CYS A 171 5.62 -0.41 12.58
CA CYS A 171 5.27 -0.27 11.18
C CYS A 171 3.78 0.08 10.99
N TRP A 172 2.89 -0.59 11.71
CA TRP A 172 1.45 -0.28 11.70
C TRP A 172 1.18 1.18 12.09
N ILE A 173 1.77 1.65 13.18
CA ILE A 173 1.68 3.05 13.63
C ILE A 173 2.19 4.01 12.55
N ALA A 174 3.35 3.70 11.96
CA ALA A 174 3.96 4.52 10.92
C ALA A 174 3.10 4.61 9.65
N ILE A 175 2.44 3.53 9.23
CA ILE A 175 1.53 3.52 8.08
C ILE A 175 0.35 4.48 8.35
N VAL A 176 -0.29 4.37 9.50
CA VAL A 176 -1.45 5.22 9.86
C VAL A 176 -1.06 6.69 9.92
N ILE A 177 0.06 7.01 10.57
CA ILE A 177 0.56 8.39 10.68
C ILE A 177 0.93 8.93 9.29
N SER A 178 1.66 8.15 8.48
CA SER A 178 2.08 8.58 7.14
C SER A 178 0.88 8.77 6.20
N ALA A 179 -0.13 7.91 6.27
CA ALA A 179 -1.36 8.05 5.49
C ALA A 179 -2.14 9.32 5.90
N PHE A 180 -2.26 9.58 7.20
CA PHE A 180 -2.92 10.79 7.71
C PHE A 180 -2.17 12.07 7.30
N LEU A 181 -0.85 12.10 7.47
CA LEU A 181 -0.04 13.26 7.10
C LEU A 181 -0.04 13.49 5.59
N SER A 182 0.06 12.42 4.80
CA SER A 182 0.01 12.47 3.33
C SER A 182 -1.31 13.04 2.81
N ASP A 183 -2.44 12.68 3.42
CA ASP A 183 -3.74 13.26 3.07
C ASP A 183 -3.84 14.74 3.47
N ARG A 184 -3.30 15.10 4.64
CA ARG A 184 -3.33 16.49 5.12
C ARG A 184 -2.50 17.45 4.28
N VAL A 185 -1.36 16.98 3.77
CA VAL A 185 -0.43 17.80 2.95
C VAL A 185 -0.74 17.66 1.46
N ASN A 186 -1.59 16.72 1.06
CA ASN A 186 -1.88 16.37 -0.34
C ASN A 186 -0.62 16.00 -1.14
N LEU A 187 0.38 15.40 -0.48
CA LEU A 187 1.61 14.91 -1.09
C LEU A 187 1.80 13.45 -0.73
N ARG A 188 1.97 12.58 -1.74
CA ARG A 188 2.16 11.14 -1.53
C ARG A 188 3.58 10.69 -1.82
N GLY A 189 4.17 11.22 -2.86
CA GLY A 189 5.51 10.86 -3.33
C GLY A 189 6.59 10.95 -2.26
N PRO A 190 6.71 12.07 -1.52
CA PRO A 190 7.75 12.22 -0.48
C PRO A 190 7.64 11.17 0.64
N PHE A 191 6.43 10.76 1.03
CA PHE A 191 6.22 9.74 2.06
C PHE A 191 6.58 8.34 1.55
N ILE A 192 6.30 8.04 0.28
CA ILE A 192 6.70 6.78 -0.37
C ILE A 192 8.22 6.68 -0.43
N VAL A 193 8.87 7.74 -0.92
CA VAL A 193 10.33 7.81 -1.03
C VAL A 193 10.98 7.75 0.35
N GLY A 194 10.42 8.48 1.33
CA GLY A 194 10.91 8.48 2.71
C GLY A 194 10.83 7.10 3.36
N GLY A 195 9.70 6.41 3.23
CA GLY A 195 9.53 5.04 3.74
C GLY A 195 10.52 4.05 3.11
N ALA A 196 10.69 4.13 1.78
CA ALA A 196 11.65 3.28 1.06
C ALA A 196 13.11 3.58 1.43
N LEU A 197 13.49 4.84 1.65
CA LEU A 197 14.83 5.23 2.12
C LEU A 197 15.10 4.70 3.52
N ILE A 198 14.16 4.85 4.44
CA ILE A 198 14.28 4.32 5.81
C ILE A 198 14.45 2.80 5.75
N ALA A 199 13.66 2.10 4.91
CA ALA A 199 13.79 0.67 4.74
C ALA A 199 15.15 0.28 4.13
N ALA A 200 15.66 1.01 3.14
CA ALA A 200 16.98 0.77 2.56
C ALA A 200 18.10 0.89 3.61
N ILE A 201 18.03 1.90 4.48
CA ILE A 201 18.97 2.05 5.61
C ILE A 201 18.88 0.83 6.53
N GLY A 202 17.67 0.36 6.83
CA GLY A 202 17.46 -0.85 7.61
C GLY A 202 18.15 -2.08 7.01
N TYR A 203 18.01 -2.31 5.72
CA TYR A 203 18.68 -3.41 5.01
C TYR A 203 20.19 -3.25 4.96
N ILE A 204 20.72 -2.03 4.84
CA ILE A 204 22.17 -1.76 4.92
C ILE A 204 22.69 -2.15 6.29
N LEU A 205 22.01 -1.77 7.38
CA LEU A 205 22.39 -2.16 8.73
C LEU A 205 22.37 -3.67 8.91
N LEU A 206 21.35 -4.36 8.39
CA LEU A 206 21.25 -5.82 8.42
C LEU A 206 22.38 -6.51 7.64
N ALA A 207 22.81 -5.93 6.52
CA ALA A 207 23.86 -6.48 5.66
C ALA A 207 25.29 -6.27 6.22
N THR A 208 25.52 -5.13 6.87
CA THR A 208 26.87 -4.69 7.26
C THR A 208 27.21 -4.97 8.72
N GLN A 209 26.22 -4.89 9.61
CA GLN A 209 26.45 -4.99 11.05
C GLN A 209 26.36 -6.45 11.55
N THR A 210 27.15 -6.76 12.57
CA THR A 210 27.16 -8.07 13.24
C THR A 210 26.55 -8.04 14.63
N THR A 211 26.46 -6.84 15.24
CA THR A 211 25.92 -6.66 16.59
C THR A 211 24.40 -6.89 16.61
N VAL A 212 23.92 -7.77 17.48
CA VAL A 212 22.52 -8.17 17.60
C VAL A 212 21.58 -6.96 17.74
N ALA A 213 21.89 -6.02 18.63
CA ALA A 213 21.06 -4.85 18.89
C ALA A 213 20.90 -3.95 17.65
N VAL A 214 22.00 -3.72 16.90
CA VAL A 214 21.97 -2.89 15.69
C VAL A 214 21.21 -3.59 14.56
N ARG A 215 21.38 -4.89 14.39
CA ARG A 215 20.63 -5.68 13.41
C ARG A 215 19.14 -5.71 13.76
N TYR A 216 18.80 -5.88 15.03
CA TYR A 216 17.41 -5.84 15.48
C TYR A 216 16.78 -4.46 15.23
N PHE A 217 17.51 -3.37 15.50
CA PHE A 217 17.08 -2.02 15.11
C PHE A 217 16.89 -1.88 13.59
N GLY A 218 17.78 -2.50 12.80
CA GLY A 218 17.65 -2.57 11.34
C GLY A 218 16.33 -3.18 10.88
N LEU A 219 15.77 -4.17 11.60
CA LEU A 219 14.45 -4.74 11.29
C LEU A 219 13.32 -3.73 11.46
N PHE A 220 13.37 -2.86 12.49
CA PHE A 220 12.39 -1.79 12.66
C PHE A 220 12.38 -0.82 11.49
N LEU A 221 13.55 -0.55 10.92
CA LEU A 221 13.67 0.31 9.75
C LEU A 221 13.25 -0.43 8.47
N ALA A 222 13.64 -1.68 8.30
CA ALA A 222 13.33 -2.47 7.11
C ALA A 222 11.81 -2.68 6.92
N THR A 223 11.06 -2.85 8.01
CA THR A 223 9.60 -2.99 7.95
C THR A 223 8.89 -1.73 7.44
N GLN A 224 9.54 -0.55 7.44
CA GLN A 224 8.92 0.68 6.93
C GLN A 224 8.62 0.66 5.43
N VAL A 225 9.11 -0.31 4.68
CA VAL A 225 8.71 -0.53 3.28
C VAL A 225 7.19 -0.70 3.12
N PHE A 226 6.50 -1.21 4.14
CA PHE A 226 5.03 -1.35 4.14
C PHE A 226 4.30 0.00 4.03
N VAL A 227 4.91 1.10 4.54
CA VAL A 227 4.39 2.47 4.36
C VAL A 227 4.34 2.81 2.87
N SER A 228 5.43 2.51 2.14
CA SER A 228 5.50 2.75 0.69
C SER A 228 4.44 1.94 -0.07
N VAL A 229 4.25 0.66 0.28
CA VAL A 229 3.20 -0.19 -0.32
C VAL A 229 1.81 0.43 -0.18
N ALA A 230 1.48 0.88 1.03
CA ALA A 230 0.17 1.45 1.33
C ALA A 230 -0.10 2.73 0.52
N LEU A 231 0.89 3.60 0.41
CA LEU A 231 0.74 4.88 -0.27
C LEU A 231 0.80 4.75 -1.81
N ILE A 232 1.54 3.79 -2.38
CA ILE A 232 1.57 3.54 -3.83
C ILE A 232 0.19 3.17 -4.34
N LEU A 233 -0.52 2.27 -3.66
CA LEU A 233 -1.88 1.87 -4.05
C LEU A 233 -2.85 3.06 -4.06
N THR A 234 -2.75 3.92 -3.05
CA THR A 234 -3.55 5.14 -3.00
C THR A 234 -3.16 6.12 -4.10
N TRP A 235 -1.86 6.27 -4.37
CA TRP A 235 -1.35 7.18 -5.39
C TRP A 235 -1.84 6.82 -6.79
N VAL A 236 -1.78 5.53 -7.15
CA VAL A 236 -2.32 5.04 -8.43
C VAL A 236 -3.83 5.31 -8.55
N GLY A 237 -4.60 5.11 -7.47
CA GLY A 237 -6.01 5.45 -7.43
C GLY A 237 -6.31 6.92 -7.72
N ASN A 238 -5.38 7.83 -7.37
CA ASN A 238 -5.54 9.27 -7.54
C ASN A 238 -4.95 9.81 -8.86
N THR A 239 -4.10 9.03 -9.55
CA THR A 239 -3.39 9.50 -10.76
C THR A 239 -4.27 9.45 -12.02
N HIS A 240 -5.30 8.62 -12.06
CA HIS A 240 -6.13 8.45 -13.25
C HIS A 240 -7.51 9.08 -13.08
N ALA A 241 -7.95 9.85 -14.10
CA ALA A 241 -9.19 10.63 -14.06
C ALA A 241 -10.45 9.75 -14.20
N THR A 242 -10.43 8.71 -15.04
CA THR A 242 -11.57 7.84 -15.31
C THR A 242 -11.45 6.48 -14.64
N ASP A 243 -12.57 5.89 -14.22
CA ASP A 243 -12.59 4.58 -13.55
C ASP A 243 -12.03 3.46 -14.42
N SER A 244 -12.29 3.49 -15.74
CA SER A 244 -11.73 2.50 -16.67
C SER A 244 -10.21 2.58 -16.80
N LYS A 245 -9.63 3.79 -16.84
CA LYS A 245 -8.16 3.97 -16.84
C LYS A 245 -7.55 3.58 -15.49
N ARG A 246 -8.22 3.93 -14.40
CA ARG A 246 -7.82 3.55 -13.04
C ARG A 246 -7.77 2.04 -12.86
N ALA A 247 -8.82 1.32 -13.32
CA ALA A 247 -8.85 -0.14 -13.30
C ALA A 247 -7.71 -0.75 -14.13
N GLY A 248 -7.42 -0.19 -15.32
CA GLY A 248 -6.29 -0.60 -16.15
C GLY A 248 -4.94 -0.37 -15.47
N ALA A 249 -4.74 0.78 -14.83
CA ALA A 249 -3.51 1.07 -14.08
C ALA A 249 -3.33 0.12 -12.89
N PHE A 250 -4.38 -0.20 -12.16
CA PHE A 250 -4.33 -1.21 -11.09
C PHE A 250 -4.04 -2.62 -11.64
N ALA A 251 -4.52 -2.96 -12.84
CA ALA A 251 -4.19 -4.23 -13.48
C ALA A 251 -2.70 -4.32 -13.83
N ILE A 252 -2.12 -3.25 -14.39
CA ILE A 252 -0.68 -3.16 -14.69
C ILE A 252 0.14 -3.28 -13.40
N LEU A 253 -0.25 -2.52 -12.38
CA LEU A 253 0.39 -2.50 -11.07
C LEU A 253 0.34 -3.90 -10.42
N ALA A 254 -0.81 -4.56 -10.45
CA ALA A 254 -0.98 -5.89 -9.88
C ALA A 254 -0.16 -6.93 -10.66
N THR A 255 -0.23 -6.93 -11.99
CA THR A 255 0.49 -7.90 -12.81
C THR A 255 2.00 -7.75 -12.68
N GLY A 256 2.53 -6.52 -12.82
CA GLY A 256 3.96 -6.26 -12.67
C GLY A 256 4.44 -6.45 -11.23
N GLY A 257 3.71 -5.93 -10.27
CA GLY A 257 4.10 -5.97 -8.86
C GLY A 257 4.04 -7.36 -8.23
N GLN A 258 3.12 -8.23 -8.65
CA GLN A 258 3.02 -9.60 -8.11
C GLN A 258 4.14 -10.54 -8.62
N CYS A 259 4.98 -10.10 -9.55
CA CYS A 259 6.24 -10.78 -9.85
C CYS A 259 7.29 -10.58 -8.74
N GLY A 260 7.16 -9.53 -7.91
CA GLY A 260 8.06 -9.25 -6.78
C GLY A 260 8.18 -10.39 -5.76
N PRO A 261 7.06 -10.96 -5.26
CA PRO A 261 7.08 -12.09 -4.34
C PRO A 261 7.86 -13.30 -4.83
N ILE A 262 7.87 -13.59 -6.13
CA ILE A 262 8.65 -14.69 -6.72
C ILE A 262 10.14 -14.50 -6.44
N LEU A 263 10.63 -13.27 -6.59
CA LEU A 263 12.00 -12.93 -6.22
C LEU A 263 12.14 -12.93 -4.69
N GLY A 264 11.22 -12.27 -3.96
CA GLY A 264 11.29 -12.08 -2.51
C GLY A 264 11.37 -13.38 -1.70
N THR A 265 10.67 -14.43 -2.12
CA THR A 265 10.72 -15.74 -1.45
C THR A 265 12.02 -16.50 -1.68
N ASN A 266 12.81 -16.15 -2.70
CA ASN A 266 14.06 -16.80 -3.05
C ASN A 266 15.32 -15.99 -2.69
N VAL A 267 15.14 -14.80 -2.08
CA VAL A 267 16.25 -13.86 -1.79
C VAL A 267 17.15 -14.34 -0.64
N PHE A 268 16.64 -15.18 0.27
CA PHE A 268 17.35 -15.63 1.46
C PHE A 268 17.62 -17.14 1.44
N PRO A 269 18.55 -17.64 0.61
CA PRO A 269 18.88 -19.05 0.58
C PRO A 269 19.65 -19.48 1.83
N ASP A 270 19.48 -20.75 2.23
CA ASP A 270 20.16 -21.31 3.40
C ASP A 270 21.70 -21.27 3.31
N SER A 271 22.24 -21.22 2.10
CA SER A 271 23.70 -21.11 1.86
C SER A 271 24.31 -19.80 2.33
N ASP A 272 23.49 -18.77 2.60
CA ASP A 272 23.94 -17.42 2.98
C ASP A 272 23.83 -17.16 4.50
N LYS A 273 23.48 -18.21 5.27
CA LYS A 273 23.46 -18.16 6.76
C LYS A 273 24.83 -17.81 7.33
N PRO A 274 24.90 -17.16 8.49
CA PRO A 274 23.82 -16.68 9.32
C PRO A 274 23.37 -15.24 9.00
N TYR A 275 24.07 -14.55 8.12
CA TYR A 275 23.88 -13.11 7.91
C TYR A 275 22.99 -12.74 6.74
N TYR A 276 22.76 -13.65 5.78
CA TYR A 276 21.95 -13.44 4.56
C TYR A 276 22.31 -12.16 3.80
N ARG A 277 23.62 -11.85 3.70
CA ARG A 277 24.10 -10.57 3.16
C ARG A 277 23.64 -10.30 1.74
N LYS A 278 23.66 -11.31 0.86
CA LYS A 278 23.19 -11.14 -0.53
C LYS A 278 21.71 -10.75 -0.57
N GLY A 279 20.88 -11.44 0.21
CA GLY A 279 19.47 -11.13 0.31
C GLY A 279 19.21 -9.73 0.83
N MET A 280 19.96 -9.28 1.84
CA MET A 280 19.83 -7.92 2.35
C MET A 280 20.20 -6.87 1.31
N TRP A 281 21.27 -7.08 0.51
CA TRP A 281 21.64 -6.16 -0.57
C TRP A 281 20.63 -6.15 -1.72
N ILE A 282 20.04 -7.30 -2.09
CA ILE A 282 18.98 -7.38 -3.10
C ILE A 282 17.75 -6.59 -2.63
N SER A 283 17.34 -6.77 -1.38
CA SER A 283 16.22 -6.03 -0.77
C SER A 283 16.50 -4.53 -0.68
N CYS A 284 17.74 -4.15 -0.35
CA CYS A 284 18.18 -2.76 -0.39
C CYS A 284 18.07 -2.18 -1.81
N GLY A 285 18.54 -2.91 -2.82
CA GLY A 285 18.43 -2.54 -4.23
C GLY A 285 16.97 -2.37 -4.66
N ALA A 286 16.08 -3.25 -4.22
CA ALA A 286 14.64 -3.14 -4.46
C ALA A 286 14.04 -1.87 -3.85
N CYS A 287 14.42 -1.51 -2.62
CA CYS A 287 14.02 -0.24 -2.00
C CYS A 287 14.56 0.98 -2.77
N LEU A 288 15.81 0.93 -3.27
CA LEU A 288 16.38 2.02 -4.07
C LEU A 288 15.67 2.18 -5.42
N ILE A 289 15.21 1.10 -6.05
CA ILE A 289 14.34 1.17 -7.23
C ILE A 289 13.06 1.95 -6.88
N VAL A 290 12.44 1.70 -5.73
CA VAL A 290 11.26 2.45 -5.28
C VAL A 290 11.56 3.93 -5.14
N VAL A 291 12.72 4.29 -4.57
CA VAL A 291 13.15 5.69 -4.41
C VAL A 291 13.30 6.38 -5.78
N VAL A 292 14.05 5.75 -6.69
CA VAL A 292 14.31 6.34 -8.03
C VAL A 292 13.02 6.48 -8.82
N MET A 293 12.19 5.43 -8.85
CA MET A 293 10.92 5.47 -9.57
C MET A 293 9.92 6.42 -8.92
N GLY A 294 9.94 6.57 -7.60
CA GLY A 294 9.11 7.53 -6.88
C GLY A 294 9.49 8.98 -7.21
N CYS A 295 10.77 9.31 -7.24
CA CYS A 295 11.26 10.62 -7.67
C CYS A 295 10.91 10.88 -9.14
N TRP A 296 11.07 9.87 -10.00
CA TRP A 296 10.70 9.97 -11.41
C TRP A 296 9.21 10.22 -11.60
N GLN A 297 8.36 9.49 -10.91
CA GLN A 297 6.91 9.69 -10.96
C GLN A 297 6.50 11.09 -10.48
N MET A 298 7.06 11.58 -9.38
CA MET A 298 6.83 12.96 -8.92
C MET A 298 7.21 13.99 -10.00
N TYR A 299 8.35 13.80 -10.65
CA TYR A 299 8.77 14.68 -11.75
C TYR A 299 7.80 14.65 -12.93
N LEU A 300 7.34 13.47 -13.36
CA LEU A 300 6.37 13.32 -14.44
C LEU A 300 5.05 14.02 -14.12
N LEU A 301 4.50 13.81 -12.91
CA LEU A 301 3.25 14.43 -12.50
C LEU A 301 3.37 15.94 -12.32
N TRP A 302 4.50 16.42 -11.80
CA TRP A 302 4.78 17.85 -11.71
C TRP A 302 4.85 18.50 -13.10
N ARG A 303 5.51 17.84 -14.07
CA ARG A 303 5.56 18.32 -15.46
C ARG A 303 4.16 18.33 -16.09
N ALA A 304 3.36 17.30 -15.84
CA ALA A 304 1.98 17.22 -16.35
C ALA A 304 1.10 18.33 -15.74
N ASN A 305 1.22 18.60 -14.44
CA ASN A 305 0.50 19.70 -13.80
C ASN A 305 0.89 21.06 -14.41
N ARG A 306 2.18 21.30 -14.66
CA ARG A 306 2.63 22.53 -15.32
C ARG A 306 2.10 22.71 -16.75
N HIS A 307 1.90 21.60 -17.48
CA HIS A 307 1.30 21.65 -18.81
C HIS A 307 -0.17 22.07 -18.72
N LEU A 308 -0.92 21.46 -17.78
CA LEU A 308 -2.31 21.82 -17.53
C LEU A 308 -2.48 23.29 -17.10
N ASP A 309 -1.56 23.81 -16.28
CA ASP A 309 -1.59 25.22 -15.87
C ASP A 309 -1.42 26.17 -17.07
N ARG A 310 -0.48 25.87 -17.97
CA ARG A 310 -0.25 26.67 -19.21
C ARG A 310 -1.45 26.63 -20.17
N GLU A 311 -2.08 25.47 -20.34
CA GLU A 311 -3.29 25.34 -21.16
C GLU A 311 -4.46 26.13 -20.57
N SER A 312 -4.59 26.14 -19.26
CA SER A 312 -5.59 26.90 -18.53
C SER A 312 -5.38 28.41 -18.70
N GLU A 313 -4.12 28.88 -18.63
CA GLU A 313 -3.75 30.28 -18.89
C GLU A 313 -4.07 30.71 -20.35
N GLN A 314 -3.75 29.87 -21.33
CA GLN A 314 -4.02 30.12 -22.75
C GLN A 314 -5.50 30.17 -23.08
N ASN A 315 -6.32 29.38 -22.37
CA ASN A 315 -7.77 29.36 -22.57
C ASN A 315 -8.53 30.46 -21.79
N GLY A 316 -7.84 31.46 -21.22
CA GLY A 316 -8.43 32.61 -20.52
C GLY A 316 -9.05 32.26 -19.16
N GLY A 317 -8.64 31.15 -18.57
CA GLY A 317 -9.02 30.77 -17.21
C GLY A 317 -8.25 31.61 -16.20
N ASP A 318 -8.94 32.44 -15.42
CA ASP A 318 -8.38 33.23 -14.34
C ASP A 318 -7.83 32.32 -13.23
N LEU A 319 -6.50 32.26 -13.13
CA LEU A 319 -5.79 31.48 -12.09
C LEU A 319 -5.63 32.27 -10.79
N SER A 320 -6.13 33.49 -10.73
CA SER A 320 -6.12 34.29 -9.51
C SER A 320 -7.06 33.65 -8.48
N GLY A 321 -6.54 33.41 -7.27
CA GLY A 321 -7.20 32.66 -6.20
C GLY A 321 -8.48 33.26 -5.59
N ASP A 322 -9.05 34.28 -6.20
CA ASP A 322 -10.37 34.83 -5.93
C ASP A 322 -11.41 34.07 -6.75
N GLN A 323 -11.87 32.94 -6.22
CA GLN A 323 -12.99 32.21 -6.81
C GLN A 323 -14.30 32.96 -6.52
N PRO A 324 -15.13 33.24 -7.54
CA PRO A 324 -16.50 33.68 -7.28
C PRO A 324 -17.22 32.58 -6.51
N GLU A 325 -17.77 32.93 -5.34
CA GLU A 325 -18.66 32.07 -4.56
C GLU A 325 -19.79 31.56 -5.48
N GLY A 326 -19.73 30.27 -5.87
CA GLY A 326 -20.77 29.65 -6.70
C GLY A 326 -20.33 28.67 -7.78
N LYS A 327 -19.02 28.53 -8.10
CA LYS A 327 -18.60 27.43 -8.99
C LYS A 327 -18.56 26.11 -8.24
N ASN A 328 -19.29 25.12 -8.75
CA ASN A 328 -19.31 23.77 -8.23
C ASN A 328 -17.89 23.17 -8.26
N GLU A 329 -17.50 22.43 -7.22
CA GLU A 329 -16.20 21.72 -7.15
C GLU A 329 -15.98 20.80 -8.36
N ALA A 330 -17.03 20.35 -9.04
CA ALA A 330 -17.00 19.56 -10.27
C ALA A 330 -16.39 20.31 -11.49
N ASP A 331 -16.34 21.64 -11.45
CA ASP A 331 -15.82 22.48 -12.53
C ASP A 331 -14.32 22.78 -12.38
N ARG A 332 -13.68 22.30 -11.30
CA ARG A 332 -12.24 22.43 -11.10
C ARG A 332 -11.47 21.57 -12.11
N PRO A 333 -10.43 22.09 -12.76
CA PRO A 333 -9.60 21.28 -13.65
C PRO A 333 -8.93 20.16 -12.86
N PHE A 334 -8.85 18.98 -13.48
CA PHE A 334 -8.15 17.83 -12.90
C PHE A 334 -6.70 18.18 -12.62
N ARG A 335 -6.22 17.92 -11.39
CA ARG A 335 -4.81 18.05 -11.01
C ARG A 335 -4.30 16.74 -10.41
N TYR A 336 -3.06 16.43 -10.71
CA TYR A 336 -2.37 15.28 -10.14
C TYR A 336 -1.86 15.60 -8.73
N ILE A 337 -2.08 14.67 -7.79
CA ILE A 337 -1.49 14.72 -6.43
C ILE A 337 -0.06 14.19 -6.53
N LEU A 338 0.92 14.98 -6.03
CA LEU A 338 2.35 14.65 -6.09
C LEU A 338 2.79 13.70 -4.98
#